data_f0bef1b053f032431b4311e4fdd9f88a
#
_entry.id   f0bef1b053f032431b4311e4fdd9f88a
#
_cell.length_a   1.000
_cell.length_b   1.000
_cell.length_c   1.000
_cell.angle_alpha   90.00
_cell.angle_beta   90.00
_cell.angle_gamma   90.00
#
_symmetry.space_group_name_H-M   'P 1'
#
loop_
_entity.id
_entity.type
_entity.pdbx_description
1 polymer ?
#
loop_
_entity_poly.entity_id
_entity_poly.type
_entity_poly.pdbx_seq_one_letter_code
_entity_poly.pdbx_strand_id
1 'polypeptide(L)'
;MSLRDITFQNNVGFPINRVEKIGYIQKLLEQEKTELPPEEKTETPATDRHNFRITDDAIGIGGAKEKFRNNMAAINLLHELEIENRLATPEEQEVLSRYVGWGGLSMAFDEHNAAWAEEFKELYASLSPEEYRAAMESTLTAFYTPPVVIKAMYDVLDLSLI
;
A
#
# COMPACT_ATOMS: atom_id res chain seq x y z
N MET A 1 18.66 24.22 -9.72
CA MET A 1 18.52 25.13 -8.56
C MET A 1 19.48 24.66 -7.49
N SER A 2 20.50 25.43 -7.15
CA SER A 2 21.54 25.00 -6.22
C SER A 2 21.04 25.21 -4.78
N LEU A 3 21.26 24.21 -3.92
CA LEU A 3 20.89 24.23 -2.47
C LEU A 3 21.68 25.29 -1.64
N ARG A 4 22.31 26.27 -2.31
CA ARG A 4 23.17 27.28 -1.65
C ARG A 4 22.42 28.49 -1.11
N ASP A 5 21.13 28.68 -1.46
CA ASP A 5 20.42 29.95 -1.19
C ASP A 5 19.28 29.85 -0.14
N ILE A 6 19.24 28.76 0.63
CA ILE A 6 18.28 28.70 1.75
C ILE A 6 18.96 29.25 2.99
N THR A 7 18.76 30.52 3.26
CA THR A 7 19.14 31.16 4.52
C THR A 7 18.10 30.83 5.59
N PHE A 8 18.45 29.91 6.47
CA PHE A 8 17.66 29.70 7.70
C PHE A 8 18.06 30.79 8.71
N GLN A 9 17.08 31.57 9.16
CA GLN A 9 17.23 32.51 10.27
C GLN A 9 16.61 31.89 11.51
N ASN A 10 17.32 31.91 12.63
CA ASN A 10 16.73 31.66 13.93
C ASN A 10 15.84 32.84 14.34
N ASN A 11 15.00 32.67 15.36
CA ASN A 11 14.11 33.74 15.89
C ASN A 11 14.84 35.01 16.36
N VAL A 12 16.16 35.07 16.29
CA VAL A 12 17.01 36.20 16.72
C VAL A 12 17.72 36.85 15.50
N GLY A 13 17.51 36.34 14.27
CA GLY A 13 17.99 36.98 13.04
C GLY A 13 19.47 36.72 12.69
N PHE A 14 20.17 35.81 13.39
CA PHE A 14 21.57 35.46 13.06
C PHE A 14 21.66 34.25 12.15
N PRO A 15 22.59 34.27 11.15
CA PRO A 15 22.78 33.08 10.28
C PRO A 15 23.43 31.94 11.08
N ILE A 16 22.80 30.79 11.08
CA ILE A 16 23.31 29.56 11.72
C ILE A 16 24.27 28.85 10.76
N ASN A 17 25.43 28.44 11.26
CA ASN A 17 26.41 27.71 10.44
C ASN A 17 25.90 26.24 10.16
N ARG A 18 26.60 25.56 9.21
CA ARG A 18 26.16 24.22 8.77
C ARG A 18 26.14 23.17 9.88
N VAL A 19 27.05 23.26 10.83
CA VAL A 19 27.14 22.29 11.96
C VAL A 19 26.03 22.52 12.95
N GLU A 20 25.73 23.79 13.26
CA GLU A 20 24.61 24.17 14.14
C GLU A 20 23.25 23.79 13.54
N LYS A 21 23.11 23.89 12.18
CA LYS A 21 21.91 23.43 11.49
C LYS A 21 21.66 21.93 11.65
N ILE A 22 22.72 21.13 11.51
CA ILE A 22 22.60 19.65 11.67
C ILE A 22 22.21 19.32 13.12
N GLY A 23 22.81 19.94 14.10
CA GLY A 23 22.47 19.76 15.51
C GLY A 23 21.04 20.20 15.85
N TYR A 24 20.58 21.31 15.26
CA TYR A 24 19.20 21.77 15.43
C TYR A 24 18.18 20.83 14.81
N ILE A 25 18.42 20.34 13.59
CA ILE A 25 17.55 19.37 12.92
C ILE A 25 17.51 18.03 13.69
N GLN A 26 18.66 17.55 14.17
CA GLN A 26 18.73 16.35 14.99
C GLN A 26 17.90 16.49 16.28
N LYS A 27 18.00 17.64 16.95
CA LYS A 27 17.25 17.92 18.17
C LYS A 27 15.74 18.03 17.91
N LEU A 28 15.32 18.59 16.77
CA LEU A 28 13.91 18.61 16.37
C LEU A 28 13.39 17.20 16.08
N LEU A 29 14.16 16.36 15.40
CA LEU A 29 13.80 14.98 15.12
C LEU A 29 13.75 14.11 16.38
N GLU A 30 14.58 14.40 17.38
CA GLU A 30 14.52 13.74 18.70
C GLU A 30 13.33 14.23 19.51
N GLN A 31 12.94 15.49 19.42
CA GLN A 31 11.74 16.03 20.07
C GLN A 31 10.47 15.46 19.44
N GLU A 32 10.37 15.40 18.11
CA GLU A 32 9.25 14.74 17.42
C GLU A 32 9.10 13.26 17.81
N LYS A 33 10.20 12.54 17.99
CA LYS A 33 10.16 11.15 18.48
C LYS A 33 9.67 11.02 19.92
N THR A 34 9.80 12.07 20.73
CA THR A 34 9.43 12.05 22.15
C THR A 34 7.99 12.54 22.35
N GLU A 35 7.44 13.32 21.40
CA GLU A 35 6.09 13.90 21.45
C GLU A 35 5.04 13.10 20.69
N LEU A 36 5.45 12.09 19.90
CA LEU A 36 4.49 11.13 19.38
C LEU A 36 3.95 10.32 20.57
N PRO A 37 2.64 10.42 20.86
CA PRO A 37 2.03 9.48 21.79
C PRO A 37 2.39 8.07 21.31
N PRO A 38 2.67 7.10 22.19
CA PRO A 38 2.82 5.73 21.74
C PRO A 38 1.59 5.42 20.92
N GLU A 39 1.79 4.99 19.67
CA GLU A 39 0.69 4.43 18.87
C GLU A 39 0.04 3.40 19.78
N GLU A 40 -1.11 3.75 20.30
CA GLU A 40 -1.97 2.82 21.02
C GLU A 40 -2.42 1.82 19.95
N LYS A 41 -1.56 0.82 19.74
CA LYS A 41 -1.97 -0.38 19.01
C LYS A 41 -3.14 -0.91 19.81
N THR A 42 -4.34 -0.56 19.38
CA THR A 42 -5.55 -1.27 19.79
C THR A 42 -5.33 -2.70 19.33
N GLU A 43 -4.65 -3.48 20.17
CA GLU A 43 -4.47 -4.91 19.95
C GLU A 43 -5.85 -5.51 20.06
N THR A 44 -6.47 -5.75 18.91
CA THR A 44 -7.62 -6.64 18.82
C THR A 44 -7.24 -7.93 19.54
N PRO A 45 -8.07 -8.46 20.44
CA PRO A 45 -7.72 -9.64 21.21
C PRO A 45 -7.19 -10.73 20.29
N ALA A 46 -6.03 -11.27 20.61
CA ALA A 46 -5.31 -12.23 19.76
C ALA A 46 -6.13 -13.51 19.44
N THR A 47 -7.23 -13.71 20.18
CA THR A 47 -8.16 -14.85 20.03
C THR A 47 -8.99 -14.80 18.74
N ASP A 48 -9.20 -13.61 18.13
CA ASP A 48 -10.04 -13.48 16.93
C ASP A 48 -9.22 -13.33 15.63
N ARG A 49 -7.90 -13.29 15.73
CA ARG A 49 -7.03 -13.22 14.57
C ARG A 49 -6.66 -14.61 14.08
N HIS A 50 -6.96 -14.92 12.83
CA HIS A 50 -6.56 -16.16 12.17
C HIS A 50 -6.06 -15.87 10.75
N ASN A 51 -5.19 -16.73 10.24
CA ASN A 51 -4.74 -16.63 8.86
C ASN A 51 -5.84 -17.08 7.91
N PHE A 52 -6.21 -16.23 6.96
CA PHE A 52 -7.09 -16.62 5.87
C PHE A 52 -6.38 -17.64 4.96
N ARG A 53 -7.08 -18.69 4.58
CA ARG A 53 -6.59 -19.68 3.62
C ARG A 53 -7.29 -19.46 2.28
N ILE A 54 -6.52 -19.15 1.26
CA ILE A 54 -7.00 -19.07 -0.12
C ILE A 54 -7.38 -20.48 -0.55
N THR A 55 -8.66 -20.66 -0.93
CA THR A 55 -9.22 -21.91 -1.41
C THR A 55 -9.52 -21.88 -2.91
N ASP A 56 -9.59 -20.69 -3.50
CA ASP A 56 -9.85 -20.46 -4.92
C ASP A 56 -8.55 -20.42 -5.72
N ASP A 57 -8.30 -21.46 -6.52
CA ASP A 57 -7.12 -21.53 -7.40
C ASP A 57 -7.22 -20.57 -8.59
N ALA A 58 -8.39 -19.96 -8.84
CA ALA A 58 -8.62 -19.01 -9.93
C ALA A 58 -8.28 -17.55 -9.55
N ILE A 59 -7.83 -17.28 -8.31
CA ILE A 59 -7.39 -15.94 -7.90
C ILE A 59 -6.30 -15.42 -8.85
N GLY A 60 -6.50 -14.19 -9.34
CA GLY A 60 -5.58 -13.54 -10.27
C GLY A 60 -5.73 -14.00 -11.74
N ILE A 61 -6.59 -14.97 -12.02
CA ILE A 61 -7.01 -15.30 -13.38
C ILE A 61 -8.06 -14.30 -13.81
N GLY A 62 -7.99 -13.84 -15.06
CA GLY A 62 -8.95 -12.88 -15.61
C GLY A 62 -8.32 -11.74 -16.37
N GLY A 63 -9.15 -10.96 -17.05
CA GLY A 63 -8.73 -9.80 -17.82
C GLY A 63 -8.34 -8.60 -16.94
N ALA A 64 -7.65 -7.63 -17.54
CA ALA A 64 -7.18 -6.45 -16.83
C ALA A 64 -8.32 -5.67 -16.12
N LYS A 65 -9.47 -5.52 -16.76
CA LYS A 65 -10.65 -4.87 -16.17
C LYS A 65 -11.23 -5.62 -14.96
N GLU A 66 -11.16 -6.95 -14.98
CA GLU A 66 -11.60 -7.79 -13.85
C GLU A 66 -10.66 -7.66 -12.66
N LYS A 67 -9.35 -7.72 -12.92
CA LYS A 67 -8.32 -7.48 -11.89
C LYS A 67 -8.47 -6.10 -11.26
N PHE A 68 -8.71 -5.09 -12.07
CA PHE A 68 -8.99 -3.73 -11.60
C PHE A 68 -10.19 -3.72 -10.64
N ARG A 69 -11.34 -4.26 -11.05
CA ARG A 69 -12.54 -4.32 -10.20
C ARG A 69 -12.31 -5.05 -8.89
N ASN A 70 -11.59 -6.17 -8.92
CA ASN A 70 -11.26 -6.93 -7.72
C ASN A 70 -10.36 -6.12 -6.77
N ASN A 71 -9.35 -5.41 -7.30
CA ASN A 71 -8.51 -4.53 -6.50
C ASN A 71 -9.32 -3.40 -5.87
N MET A 72 -10.19 -2.73 -6.64
CA MET A 72 -11.02 -1.63 -6.11
C MET A 72 -12.01 -2.12 -5.05
N ALA A 73 -12.63 -3.28 -5.27
CA ALA A 73 -13.53 -3.87 -4.27
C ALA A 73 -12.80 -4.16 -2.95
N ALA A 74 -11.58 -4.70 -3.02
CA ALA A 74 -10.79 -5.00 -1.83
C ALA A 74 -10.34 -3.70 -1.10
N ILE A 75 -9.92 -2.67 -1.84
CA ILE A 75 -9.51 -1.38 -1.26
C ILE A 75 -10.69 -0.67 -0.60
N ASN A 76 -11.83 -0.58 -1.28
CA ASN A 76 -13.01 0.07 -0.72
C ASN A 76 -13.49 -0.64 0.56
N LEU A 77 -13.50 -1.98 0.54
CA LEU A 77 -13.82 -2.77 1.73
C LEU A 77 -12.81 -2.53 2.87
N LEU A 78 -11.52 -2.46 2.57
CA LEU A 78 -10.51 -2.17 3.57
C LEU A 78 -10.77 -0.81 4.24
N HIS A 79 -11.05 0.23 3.45
CA HIS A 79 -11.39 1.55 3.99
C HIS A 79 -12.66 1.51 4.88
N GLU A 80 -13.68 0.74 4.49
CA GLU A 80 -14.88 0.55 5.32
C GLU A 80 -14.54 -0.11 6.66
N LEU A 81 -13.74 -1.18 6.65
CA LEU A 81 -13.30 -1.89 7.85
C LEU A 81 -12.47 -1.01 8.78
N GLU A 82 -11.61 -0.16 8.22
CA GLU A 82 -10.80 0.80 8.98
C GLU A 82 -11.67 1.89 9.63
N ILE A 83 -12.66 2.43 8.90
CA ILE A 83 -13.61 3.41 9.44
C ILE A 83 -14.44 2.79 10.58
N GLU A 84 -14.90 1.56 10.40
CA GLU A 84 -15.70 0.83 11.39
C GLU A 84 -14.85 0.24 12.53
N ASN A 85 -13.52 0.26 12.39
CA ASN A 85 -12.57 -0.29 13.35
C ASN A 85 -12.92 -1.73 13.76
N ARG A 86 -13.19 -2.58 12.78
CA ARG A 86 -13.56 -4.00 12.97
C ARG A 86 -12.73 -4.94 12.09
N LEU A 87 -12.75 -6.21 12.42
CA LEU A 87 -12.18 -7.27 11.58
C LEU A 87 -13.15 -7.65 10.45
N ALA A 88 -12.56 -8.15 9.36
CA ALA A 88 -13.31 -8.69 8.23
C ALA A 88 -14.01 -9.99 8.59
N THR A 89 -15.26 -10.14 8.13
CA THR A 89 -15.99 -11.43 8.17
C THR A 89 -15.36 -12.44 7.20
N PRO A 90 -15.68 -13.74 7.28
CA PRO A 90 -15.18 -14.72 6.32
C PRO A 90 -15.49 -14.37 4.86
N GLU A 91 -16.67 -13.85 4.58
CA GLU A 91 -17.10 -13.43 3.24
C GLU A 91 -16.31 -12.21 2.76
N GLU A 92 -16.05 -11.27 3.65
CA GLU A 92 -15.22 -10.10 3.37
C GLU A 92 -13.74 -10.47 3.15
N GLN A 93 -13.23 -11.47 3.86
CA GLN A 93 -11.89 -12.00 3.64
C GLN A 93 -11.74 -12.59 2.23
N GLU A 94 -12.79 -13.23 1.69
CA GLU A 94 -12.81 -13.68 0.30
C GLU A 94 -12.67 -12.50 -0.68
N VAL A 95 -13.35 -11.37 -0.43
CA VAL A 95 -13.21 -10.17 -1.26
C VAL A 95 -11.80 -9.60 -1.17
N LEU A 96 -11.26 -9.46 0.05
CA LEU A 96 -9.90 -8.96 0.26
C LEU A 96 -8.85 -9.84 -0.40
N SER A 97 -9.05 -11.17 -0.40
CA SER A 97 -8.11 -12.13 -1.01
C SER A 97 -7.98 -12.01 -2.52
N ARG A 98 -8.94 -11.35 -3.19
CA ARG A 98 -8.93 -11.13 -4.64
C ARG A 98 -8.06 -9.94 -5.07
N TYR A 99 -7.48 -9.22 -4.12
CA TYR A 99 -6.49 -8.18 -4.44
C TYR A 99 -5.22 -8.81 -5.02
N VAL A 100 -4.87 -8.44 -6.25
CA VAL A 100 -3.73 -8.99 -6.98
C VAL A 100 -2.66 -7.96 -7.33
N GLY A 101 -2.77 -6.75 -6.80
CA GLY A 101 -1.84 -5.65 -7.06
C GLY A 101 -2.03 -5.02 -8.44
N TRP A 102 -1.20 -4.03 -8.73
CA TRP A 102 -1.32 -3.19 -9.92
C TRP A 102 -0.40 -3.59 -11.06
N GLY A 103 0.35 -4.68 -10.92
CA GLY A 103 1.24 -5.19 -11.97
C GLY A 103 0.49 -5.43 -13.29
N GLY A 104 0.97 -4.80 -14.36
CA GLY A 104 0.34 -4.90 -15.69
C GLY A 104 -0.96 -4.10 -15.86
N LEU A 105 -1.33 -3.23 -14.90
CA LEU A 105 -2.54 -2.37 -14.96
C LEU A 105 -2.20 -0.88 -15.17
N SER A 106 -1.06 -0.57 -15.78
CA SER A 106 -0.64 0.83 -16.02
C SER A 106 -1.65 1.65 -16.81
N MET A 107 -2.50 1.00 -17.64
CA MET A 107 -3.54 1.66 -18.40
C MET A 107 -4.63 2.32 -17.52
N ALA A 108 -4.83 1.83 -16.30
CA ALA A 108 -5.78 2.42 -15.35
C ALA A 108 -5.31 3.78 -14.80
N PHE A 109 -4.00 4.07 -14.91
CA PHE A 109 -3.37 5.31 -14.44
C PHE A 109 -3.12 6.32 -15.56
N ASP A 110 -3.53 6.02 -16.79
CA ASP A 110 -3.36 6.89 -17.95
C ASP A 110 -4.65 7.70 -18.20
N GLU A 111 -4.62 9.00 -17.88
CA GLU A 111 -5.75 9.93 -18.06
C GLU A 111 -6.17 10.10 -19.52
N HIS A 112 -5.27 9.78 -20.47
CA HIS A 112 -5.54 9.92 -21.90
C HIS A 112 -6.09 8.64 -22.52
N ASN A 113 -6.17 7.56 -21.78
CA ASN A 113 -6.67 6.27 -22.26
C ASN A 113 -8.21 6.23 -22.21
N ALA A 114 -8.86 6.58 -23.33
CA ALA A 114 -10.32 6.60 -23.40
C ALA A 114 -10.99 5.25 -23.04
N ALA A 115 -10.31 4.11 -23.27
CA ALA A 115 -10.84 2.79 -22.94
C ALA A 115 -10.85 2.50 -21.42
N TRP A 116 -10.13 3.31 -20.63
CA TRP A 116 -9.98 3.20 -19.18
C TRP A 116 -10.44 4.46 -18.42
N ALA A 117 -11.14 5.38 -19.10
CA ALA A 117 -11.49 6.66 -18.53
C ALA A 117 -12.37 6.57 -17.26
N GLU A 118 -13.26 5.59 -17.20
CA GLU A 118 -14.11 5.39 -16.01
C GLU A 118 -13.32 4.79 -14.84
N GLU A 119 -12.48 3.81 -15.12
CA GLU A 119 -11.60 3.20 -14.11
C GLU A 119 -10.56 4.21 -13.59
N PHE A 120 -10.02 5.07 -14.47
CA PHE A 120 -9.14 6.15 -14.05
C PHE A 120 -9.83 7.09 -13.06
N LYS A 121 -11.07 7.51 -13.35
CA LYS A 121 -11.85 8.39 -12.46
C LYS A 121 -12.15 7.72 -11.13
N GLU A 122 -12.57 6.45 -11.15
CA GLU A 122 -12.86 5.67 -9.96
C GLU A 122 -11.61 5.57 -9.07
N LEU A 123 -10.46 5.19 -9.65
CA LEU A 123 -9.19 5.06 -8.96
C LEU A 123 -8.76 6.38 -8.31
N TYR A 124 -8.83 7.47 -9.09
CA TYR A 124 -8.42 8.79 -8.62
C TYR A 124 -9.33 9.35 -7.51
N ALA A 125 -10.62 8.99 -7.52
CA ALA A 125 -11.59 9.41 -6.51
C ALA A 125 -11.51 8.57 -5.21
N SER A 126 -11.08 7.31 -5.31
CA SER A 126 -11.10 6.36 -4.18
C SER A 126 -9.80 6.36 -3.38
N LEU A 127 -8.67 6.73 -3.98
CA LEU A 127 -7.37 6.71 -3.33
C LEU A 127 -6.93 8.12 -2.87
N SER A 128 -6.27 8.17 -1.73
CA SER A 128 -5.51 9.36 -1.35
C SER A 128 -4.36 9.62 -2.34
N PRO A 129 -3.81 10.84 -2.40
CA PRO A 129 -2.69 11.14 -3.29
C PRO A 129 -1.45 10.25 -3.05
N GLU A 130 -1.25 9.80 -1.82
CA GLU A 130 -0.13 8.94 -1.43
C GLU A 130 -0.35 7.51 -1.90
N GLU A 131 -1.54 6.96 -1.66
CA GLU A 131 -1.96 5.63 -2.14
C GLU A 131 -1.95 5.56 -3.67
N TYR A 132 -2.49 6.58 -4.33
CA TYR A 132 -2.48 6.67 -5.80
C TYR A 132 -1.05 6.60 -6.35
N ARG A 133 -0.13 7.39 -5.78
CA ARG A 133 1.28 7.38 -6.20
C ARG A 133 1.92 6.03 -5.97
N ALA A 134 1.74 5.42 -4.79
CA ALA A 134 2.28 4.11 -4.47
C ALA A 134 1.73 3.02 -5.40
N ALA A 135 0.42 3.06 -5.69
CA ALA A 135 -0.23 2.15 -6.63
C ALA A 135 0.35 2.30 -8.04
N MET A 136 0.49 3.53 -8.54
CA MET A 136 1.06 3.83 -9.86
C MET A 136 2.51 3.34 -9.96
N GLU A 137 3.36 3.61 -8.98
CA GLU A 137 4.75 3.16 -8.95
C GLU A 137 4.86 1.64 -8.95
N SER A 138 3.90 0.93 -8.34
CA SER A 138 3.89 -0.53 -8.26
C SER A 138 3.50 -1.23 -9.57
N THR A 139 2.95 -0.51 -10.57
CA THR A 139 2.48 -1.09 -11.84
C THR A 139 3.55 -1.85 -12.61
N LEU A 140 4.83 -1.50 -12.42
CA LEU A 140 5.96 -2.11 -13.11
C LEU A 140 6.59 -3.28 -12.34
N THR A 141 6.32 -3.41 -11.04
CA THR A 141 7.06 -4.32 -10.16
C THR A 141 6.18 -5.28 -9.36
N ALA A 142 4.94 -4.92 -9.08
CA ALA A 142 4.05 -5.70 -8.22
C ALA A 142 3.15 -6.65 -9.02
N PHE A 143 3.69 -7.82 -9.37
CA PHE A 143 2.95 -8.87 -10.05
C PHE A 143 2.54 -9.97 -9.08
N TYR A 144 1.26 -10.35 -9.12
CA TYR A 144 0.73 -11.46 -8.34
C TYR A 144 1.18 -12.80 -8.94
N THR A 145 1.68 -13.69 -8.08
CA THR A 145 2.04 -15.05 -8.49
C THR A 145 0.82 -15.97 -8.34
N PRO A 146 0.30 -16.56 -9.42
CA PRO A 146 -0.86 -17.43 -9.34
C PRO A 146 -0.66 -18.63 -8.42
N PRO A 147 -1.71 -19.11 -7.69
CA PRO A 147 -1.62 -20.25 -6.79
C PRO A 147 -1.08 -21.51 -7.44
N VAL A 148 -1.41 -21.76 -8.71
CA VAL A 148 -0.92 -22.93 -9.47
C VAL A 148 0.62 -22.94 -9.56
N VAL A 149 1.25 -21.78 -9.72
CA VAL A 149 2.72 -21.66 -9.77
C VAL A 149 3.31 -21.94 -8.40
N ILE A 150 2.70 -21.38 -7.36
CA ILE A 150 3.12 -21.60 -5.95
C ILE A 150 3.03 -23.08 -5.61
N LYS A 151 1.91 -23.75 -5.93
CA LYS A 151 1.74 -25.20 -5.73
C LYS A 151 2.81 -26.00 -6.45
N ALA A 152 3.07 -25.71 -7.73
CA ALA A 152 4.10 -26.41 -8.49
C ALA A 152 5.50 -26.25 -7.89
N MET A 153 5.82 -25.09 -7.30
CA MET A 153 7.09 -24.87 -6.60
C MET A 153 7.19 -25.74 -5.32
N TYR A 154 6.11 -25.84 -4.54
CA TYR A 154 6.07 -26.71 -3.34
C TYR A 154 6.16 -28.20 -3.74
N ASP A 155 5.46 -28.64 -4.78
CA ASP A 155 5.52 -30.03 -5.25
C ASP A 155 6.95 -30.43 -5.63
N VAL A 156 7.71 -29.53 -6.27
CA VAL A 156 9.12 -29.77 -6.60
C VAL A 156 9.99 -29.85 -5.33
N LEU A 157 9.73 -29.01 -4.35
CA LEU A 157 10.48 -29.04 -3.07
C LEU A 157 10.21 -30.32 -2.30
N ASP A 158 8.97 -30.78 -2.22
CA ASP A 158 8.60 -32.03 -1.53
C ASP A 158 9.24 -33.24 -2.21
N LEU A 159 9.34 -33.26 -3.55
CA LEU A 159 10.03 -34.31 -4.29
C LEU A 159 11.56 -34.31 -4.08
N SER A 160 12.16 -33.17 -3.72
CA SER A 160 13.60 -33.04 -3.49
C SER A 160 14.04 -33.48 -2.09
N LEU A 161 13.10 -33.78 -1.20
CA LEU A 161 13.34 -34.20 0.20
C LEU A 161 13.27 -35.74 0.37
N ILE A 162 13.01 -36.50 -0.70
CA ILE A 162 13.00 -37.96 -0.74
C ILE A 162 14.29 -38.46 -1.39
#